data_49b04b259c7862f93a72d2e0d1512ec2
#
_entry.id   49b04b259c7862f93a72d2e0d1512ec2
#
_cell.length_a   1.000
_cell.length_b   1.000
_cell.length_c   1.000
_cell.angle_alpha   90.00
_cell.angle_beta   90.00
_cell.angle_gamma   90.00
#
_symmetry.space_group_name_H-M   'P 1'
#
loop_
_entity.id
_entity.type
_entity.pdbx_description
1 polymer ?
#
loop_
_entity_poly.entity_id
_entity_poly.type
_entity_poly.pdbx_seq_one_letter_code
_entity_poly.pdbx_strand_id
1 'polypeptide(L)'
;MLTILEGSTFCICDDRGDIATETSGFFAHDTRFLSRLVLHIGGVSPLLLSSGRVEHFKAAFYLRNVANGIPRDALSIARERFLGTAMQERIAVRNESMERLDF
;
A
#
# COMPACT_ATOMS: atom_id res chain seq x y z
N MET A 1 2.23 12.02 2.73
CA MET A 1 0.90 11.84 2.14
C MET A 1 0.99 11.79 0.63
N LEU A 2 0.25 10.89 0.03
CA LEU A 2 0.31 10.65 -1.41
C LEU A 2 -1.12 10.63 -1.97
N THR A 3 -1.32 11.29 -3.13
CA THR A 3 -2.63 11.39 -3.77
C THR A 3 -2.53 10.93 -5.22
N ILE A 4 -3.42 10.02 -5.62
CA ILE A 4 -3.62 9.64 -7.02
C ILE A 4 -5.06 9.97 -7.40
N LEU A 5 -5.26 10.26 -8.68
CA LEU A 5 -6.57 10.70 -9.16
C LEU A 5 -6.84 10.24 -10.60
N GLU A 6 -8.13 10.04 -10.90
CA GLU A 6 -8.61 9.72 -12.26
C GLU A 6 -10.06 10.20 -12.38
N GLY A 7 -10.28 11.21 -13.22
CA GLY A 7 -11.61 11.78 -13.40
C GLY A 7 -12.17 12.32 -12.09
N SER A 8 -13.32 11.80 -11.66
CA SER A 8 -13.98 12.18 -10.41
C SER A 8 -13.58 11.32 -9.22
N THR A 9 -12.62 10.39 -9.39
CA THR A 9 -12.15 9.54 -8.32
C THR A 9 -10.77 9.97 -7.84
N PHE A 10 -10.49 9.81 -6.55
CA PHE A 10 -9.16 10.05 -6.01
C PHE A 10 -8.92 9.23 -4.74
N CYS A 11 -7.66 8.97 -4.46
CA CYS A 11 -7.23 8.26 -3.27
C CYS A 11 -6.15 9.06 -2.56
N ILE A 12 -6.32 9.25 -1.28
CA ILE A 12 -5.35 9.89 -0.39
C ILE A 12 -4.87 8.83 0.60
N CYS A 13 -3.57 8.62 0.66
CA CYS A 13 -2.98 7.63 1.56
C CYS A 13 -1.65 8.14 2.12
N ASP A 14 -1.07 7.40 3.06
CA ASP A 14 0.28 7.71 3.54
C ASP A 14 1.34 7.15 2.57
N ASP A 15 2.62 7.33 2.91
CA ASP A 15 3.71 6.92 2.03
C ASP A 15 3.89 5.40 1.94
N ARG A 16 3.27 4.63 2.81
CA ARG A 16 3.23 3.17 2.74
C ARG A 16 2.03 2.64 1.97
N GLY A 17 1.13 3.53 1.56
CA GLY A 17 -0.11 3.18 0.88
C GLY A 17 -1.27 2.92 1.84
N ASP A 18 -1.08 3.10 3.15
CA ASP A 18 -2.12 2.87 4.13
C ASP A 18 -3.13 4.02 4.17
N ILE A 19 -4.38 3.67 4.38
CA ILE A 19 -5.49 4.62 4.56
C ILE A 19 -5.92 4.46 6.02
N ALA A 20 -5.55 5.42 6.87
CA ALA A 20 -5.78 5.30 8.30
C ALA A 20 -6.12 6.62 9.00
N THR A 21 -6.04 7.76 8.32
CA THR A 21 -6.32 9.07 8.90
C THR A 21 -7.70 9.57 8.51
N GLU A 22 -8.19 10.61 9.18
CA GLU A 22 -9.51 11.21 8.90
C GLU A 22 -9.58 11.81 7.49
N THR A 23 -8.45 12.26 6.95
CA THR A 23 -8.38 12.89 5.64
C THR A 23 -7.99 11.93 4.52
N SER A 24 -7.59 10.69 4.84
CA SER A 24 -7.24 9.70 3.83
C SER A 24 -8.45 8.85 3.42
N GLY A 25 -8.39 8.23 2.26
CA GLY A 25 -9.46 7.38 1.77
C GLY A 25 -9.50 7.26 0.27
N PHE A 26 -10.44 6.48 -0.21
CA PHE A 26 -10.84 6.43 -1.61
C PHE A 26 -12.16 7.17 -1.77
N PHE A 27 -12.21 8.12 -2.68
CA PHE A 27 -13.33 9.02 -2.90
C PHE A 27 -13.79 8.92 -4.35
N ALA A 28 -15.10 8.92 -4.54
CA ALA A 28 -15.73 8.96 -5.85
C ALA A 28 -17.05 9.71 -5.73
N HIS A 29 -17.35 10.58 -6.70
CA HIS A 29 -18.59 11.36 -6.74
C HIS A 29 -18.90 12.07 -5.41
N ASP A 30 -17.86 12.71 -4.82
CA ASP A 30 -17.95 13.45 -3.55
C ASP A 30 -18.29 12.57 -2.34
N THR A 31 -18.14 11.27 -2.45
CA THR A 31 -18.41 10.32 -1.37
C THR A 31 -17.13 9.55 -1.02
N ARG A 32 -16.87 9.40 0.27
CA ARG A 32 -15.74 8.58 0.77
C ARG A 32 -16.21 7.14 0.89
N PHE A 33 -15.77 6.29 -0.05
CA PHE A 33 -16.16 4.88 -0.10
C PHE A 33 -15.27 3.97 0.75
N LEU A 34 -14.01 4.35 0.97
CA LEU A 34 -13.09 3.57 1.77
C LEU A 34 -12.39 4.49 2.74
N SER A 35 -12.52 4.21 4.03
CA SER A 35 -11.97 5.04 5.09
C SER A 35 -10.81 4.39 5.84
N ARG A 36 -10.59 3.10 5.66
CA ARG A 36 -9.49 2.41 6.30
C ARG A 36 -9.00 1.24 5.45
N LEU A 37 -7.69 1.22 5.20
CA LEU A 37 -6.99 0.11 4.54
C LEU A 37 -5.55 0.12 5.02
N VAL A 38 -5.15 -0.91 5.77
CA VAL A 38 -3.82 -1.01 6.38
C VAL A 38 -3.23 -2.37 6.09
N LEU A 39 -1.96 -2.41 5.69
CA LEU A 39 -1.24 -3.65 5.44
C LEU A 39 -0.30 -3.95 6.60
N HIS A 40 -0.44 -5.13 7.18
CA HIS A 40 0.48 -5.67 8.20
C HIS A 40 1.05 -7.00 7.74
N ILE A 41 2.29 -7.27 8.12
CA ILE A 41 2.95 -8.57 7.91
C ILE A 41 3.25 -9.16 9.29
N GLY A 42 2.60 -10.30 9.61
CA GLY A 42 2.73 -10.89 10.93
C GLY A 42 2.23 -9.97 12.05
N GLY A 43 1.21 -9.15 11.78
CA GLY A 43 0.64 -8.21 12.75
C GLY A 43 1.41 -6.91 12.93
N VAL A 44 2.44 -6.65 12.12
CA VAL A 44 3.32 -5.48 12.24
C VAL A 44 3.36 -4.74 10.91
N SER A 45 3.39 -3.40 10.96
CA SER A 45 3.53 -2.56 9.78
C SER A 45 4.88 -2.80 9.12
N PRO A 46 4.94 -3.00 7.79
CA PRO A 46 6.20 -3.14 7.09
C PRO A 46 6.96 -1.81 7.03
N LEU A 47 8.28 -1.90 6.80
CA LEU A 47 9.15 -0.75 6.66
C LEU A 47 9.10 -0.22 5.23
N LEU A 48 8.90 1.08 5.09
CA LEU A 48 8.90 1.74 3.80
C LEU A 48 10.33 1.86 3.25
N LEU A 49 10.54 1.45 2.01
CA LEU A 49 11.79 1.69 1.28
C LEU A 49 11.64 2.88 0.32
N SER A 50 10.61 2.86 -0.51
CA SER A 50 10.32 3.96 -1.42
C SER A 50 8.87 3.91 -1.86
N SER A 51 8.32 5.05 -2.22
CA SER A 51 6.98 5.15 -2.79
C SER A 51 6.86 6.40 -3.64
N GLY A 52 5.85 6.44 -4.50
CA GLY A 52 5.57 7.59 -5.31
C GLY A 52 4.51 7.33 -6.35
N ARG A 53 4.07 8.40 -6.99
CA ARG A 53 3.19 8.29 -8.15
C ARG A 53 4.00 7.84 -9.36
N VAL A 54 3.48 6.84 -10.06
CA VAL A 54 4.02 6.40 -11.35
C VAL A 54 3.33 7.18 -12.47
N GLU A 55 2.02 7.33 -12.34
CA GLU A 55 1.14 8.13 -13.19
C GLU A 55 0.18 8.88 -12.27
N HIS A 56 -0.59 9.85 -12.79
CA HIS A 56 -1.56 10.56 -11.95
C HIS A 56 -2.62 9.63 -11.35
N PHE A 57 -2.88 8.47 -11.99
CA PHE A 57 -3.87 7.48 -11.54
C PHE A 57 -3.23 6.24 -10.90
N LYS A 58 -1.90 6.19 -10.79
CA LYS A 58 -1.17 5.01 -10.32
C LYS A 58 -0.07 5.37 -9.35
N ALA A 59 0.00 4.64 -8.25
CA ALA A 59 1.08 4.75 -7.25
C ALA A 59 1.70 3.39 -6.97
N ALA A 60 2.97 3.39 -6.61
CA ALA A 60 3.70 2.19 -6.22
C ALA A 60 4.36 2.41 -4.86
N PHE A 61 4.38 1.36 -4.04
CA PHE A 61 4.93 1.37 -2.70
C PHE A 61 5.81 0.13 -2.54
N TYR A 62 7.07 0.32 -2.15
CA TYR A 62 8.04 -0.76 -1.96
C TYR A 62 8.43 -0.83 -0.50
N LEU A 63 8.23 -2.00 0.11
CA LEU A 63 8.35 -2.19 1.54
C LEU A 63 9.15 -3.46 1.85
N ARG A 64 9.61 -3.57 3.08
CA ARG A 64 10.25 -4.76 3.64
C ARG A 64 9.60 -5.10 4.98
N ASN A 65 9.66 -6.38 5.37
CA ASN A 65 9.21 -6.76 6.68
C ASN A 65 10.18 -6.31 7.77
N VAL A 66 9.65 -6.02 8.94
CA VAL A 66 10.47 -5.83 10.15
C VAL A 66 10.58 -7.17 10.89
N ALA A 67 11.61 -7.29 11.75
CA ALA A 67 11.81 -8.50 12.52
C ALA A 67 10.67 -8.70 13.53
N ASN A 68 9.90 -9.77 13.33
CA ASN A 68 8.80 -10.17 14.23
C ASN A 68 8.45 -11.64 13.96
N GLY A 69 9.30 -12.57 14.44
CA GLY A 69 9.17 -13.98 14.13
C GLY A 69 9.61 -14.36 12.72
N ILE A 70 9.92 -13.37 11.87
CA ILE A 70 10.45 -13.52 10.51
C ILE A 70 11.76 -12.73 10.46
N PRO A 71 12.84 -13.26 9.86
CA PRO A 71 14.09 -12.50 9.74
C PRO A 71 13.85 -11.16 9.03
N ARG A 72 14.46 -10.11 9.54
CA ARG A 72 14.33 -8.76 8.98
C ARG A 72 14.76 -8.75 7.52
N ASP A 73 14.02 -8.02 6.67
CA ASP A 73 14.27 -7.88 5.23
C ASP A 73 14.21 -9.20 4.45
N ALA A 74 13.64 -10.27 5.03
CA ALA A 74 13.46 -11.53 4.35
C ALA A 74 12.36 -11.47 3.28
N LEU A 75 11.41 -10.55 3.41
CA LEU A 75 10.30 -10.38 2.49
C LEU A 75 10.38 -9.01 1.80
N SER A 76 10.23 -9.02 0.49
CA SER A 76 10.08 -7.82 -0.33
C SER A 76 8.61 -7.67 -0.70
N ILE A 77 8.03 -6.52 -0.45
CA ILE A 77 6.61 -6.27 -0.66
C ILE A 77 6.48 -5.12 -1.65
N ALA A 78 5.70 -5.34 -2.71
CA ALA A 78 5.36 -4.30 -3.66
C ALA A 78 3.84 -4.12 -3.68
N ARG A 79 3.37 -2.90 -3.44
CA ARG A 79 1.97 -2.51 -3.58
C ARG A 79 1.85 -1.61 -4.80
N GLU A 80 0.92 -1.92 -5.67
CA GLU A 80 0.58 -1.06 -6.80
C GLU A 80 -0.90 -0.74 -6.71
N ARG A 81 -1.22 0.54 -6.76
CA ARG A 81 -2.61 1.01 -6.63
C ARG A 81 -2.99 1.80 -7.86
N PHE A 82 -4.16 1.48 -8.42
CA PHE A 82 -4.68 2.08 -9.64
C PHE A 82 -6.07 2.65 -9.38
N LEU A 83 -6.33 3.80 -9.96
CA LEU A 83 -7.68 4.36 -10.02
C LEU A 83 -8.22 4.33 -11.44
N GLY A 84 -9.46 3.90 -11.57
CA GLY A 84 -10.29 4.06 -12.72
C GLY A 84 -11.67 4.44 -12.21
N THR A 85 -12.71 3.73 -12.60
CA THR A 85 -14.04 3.87 -12.00
C THR A 85 -14.09 3.29 -10.59
N ALA A 86 -13.11 2.48 -10.24
CA ALA A 86 -12.92 1.90 -8.91
C ALA A 86 -11.44 1.89 -8.55
N MET A 87 -11.12 1.70 -7.28
CA MET A 87 -9.76 1.54 -6.81
C MET A 87 -9.38 0.06 -6.89
N GLN A 88 -8.22 -0.23 -7.46
CA GLN A 88 -7.64 -1.57 -7.51
C GLN A 88 -6.26 -1.56 -6.87
N GLU A 89 -5.93 -2.60 -6.14
CA GLU A 89 -4.61 -2.76 -5.54
C GLU A 89 -4.07 -4.15 -5.82
N ARG A 90 -2.80 -4.20 -6.22
CA ARG A 90 -2.05 -5.43 -6.39
C ARG A 90 -0.93 -5.45 -5.36
N ILE A 91 -0.88 -6.53 -4.58
CA ILE A 91 0.17 -6.71 -3.58
C ILE A 91 0.96 -7.96 -3.96
N ALA A 92 2.27 -7.79 -4.17
CA ALA A 92 3.18 -8.88 -4.46
C ALA A 92 4.17 -9.02 -3.29
N VAL A 93 4.29 -10.22 -2.76
CA VAL A 93 5.23 -10.53 -1.68
C VAL A 93 6.23 -11.57 -2.20
N ARG A 94 7.51 -11.25 -2.09
CA ARG A 94 8.58 -12.11 -2.54
C ARG A 94 9.46 -12.51 -1.36
N ASN A 95 9.70 -13.81 -1.21
CA ASN A 95 10.64 -14.32 -0.22
C ASN A 95 12.07 -14.16 -0.76
N GLU A 96 12.84 -13.28 -0.15
CA GLU A 96 14.23 -13.00 -0.52
C GLU A 96 15.21 -13.88 0.26
N SER A 97 14.74 -14.68 1.22
CA SER A 97 15.58 -15.59 1.97
C SER A 97 15.73 -16.93 1.23
N MET A 98 16.73 -17.72 1.64
CA MET A 98 16.94 -19.07 1.12
C MET A 98 16.06 -20.09 1.85
N GLU A 99 15.31 -19.68 2.86
CA GLU A 99 14.52 -20.53 3.72
C GLU A 99 13.02 -20.36 3.45
N ARG A 100 12.25 -21.38 3.75
CA ARG A 100 10.80 -21.28 3.74
C ARG A 100 10.33 -20.44 4.93
N LEU A 101 9.44 -19.49 4.70
CA LEU A 101 8.89 -18.62 5.72
C LEU A 101 7.37 -18.81 5.81
N ASP A 102 6.87 -18.95 7.05
CA ASP A 102 5.44 -19.00 7.36
C ASP A 102 5.06 -17.73 8.14
N PHE A 103 4.07 -16.99 7.65
CA PHE A 103 3.68 -15.70 8.25
C PHE A 103 2.20 -15.35 8.01
#